data_13d363900018151bf2bfc70d45637800
#
_entry.id   13d363900018151bf2bfc70d45637800
#
_cell.length_a   1.000
_cell.length_b   1.000
_cell.length_c   1.000
_cell.angle_alpha   90.00
_cell.angle_beta   90.00
_cell.angle_gamma   90.00
#
_symmetry.space_group_name_H-M   'P 1'
#
loop_
_entity.id
_entity.type
_entity.pdbx_description
1 polymer ?
#
loop_
_entity_poly.entity_id
_entity_poly.type
_entity_poly.pdbx_seq_one_letter_code
_entity_poly.pdbx_strand_id
1 'polypeptide(L)'
;MPVCLNMASAHMSGIGEIISPLDVKNAGSILLANSGKALATRDVFKSLTDADMTGDRLASHLAPDGATPSELARYGNDLQTPACQLVPEIGTLLTTLAGQEGADTVGMSGSGATCFAIYSSHTACEAAASQLLAKNIWAVATKII
;
A
#
# COMPACT_ATOMS: atom_id res chain seq x y z
N MET A 1 8.05 11.59 -12.29
CA MET A 1 6.69 10.98 -12.20
C MET A 1 5.65 12.09 -12.15
N PRO A 2 4.77 12.20 -13.16
CA PRO A 2 3.81 13.32 -13.28
C PRO A 2 2.81 13.40 -12.10
N VAL A 3 2.41 12.25 -11.53
CA VAL A 3 1.48 12.21 -10.38
C VAL A 3 2.01 12.94 -9.15
N CYS A 4 3.32 12.82 -8.87
CA CYS A 4 3.94 13.50 -7.74
C CYS A 4 3.96 15.02 -7.88
N LEU A 5 3.89 15.52 -9.11
CA LEU A 5 3.85 16.96 -9.39
C LEU A 5 2.46 17.55 -9.18
N ASN A 6 1.41 16.76 -9.41
CA ASN A 6 0.02 17.22 -9.27
C ASN A 6 -0.52 17.12 -7.84
N MET A 7 0.19 16.39 -6.95
CA MET A 7 -0.22 16.17 -5.54
C MET A 7 -1.70 15.74 -5.40
N ALA A 8 -2.19 14.95 -6.35
CA ALA A 8 -3.58 14.49 -6.40
C ALA A 8 -3.64 13.00 -6.67
N SER A 9 -4.68 12.36 -6.16
CA SER A 9 -4.94 10.95 -6.42
C SER A 9 -5.23 10.73 -7.89
N ALA A 10 -4.63 9.71 -8.48
CA ALA A 10 -4.78 9.41 -9.89
C ALA A 10 -4.63 7.91 -10.19
N HIS A 11 -5.35 7.46 -11.20
CA HIS A 11 -5.12 6.17 -11.84
C HIS A 11 -4.09 6.36 -12.97
N MET A 12 -3.07 5.53 -12.99
CA MET A 12 -2.06 5.50 -14.04
C MET A 12 -2.16 4.21 -14.83
N SER A 13 -2.07 4.31 -16.16
CA SER A 13 -2.04 3.16 -17.07
C SER A 13 -0.97 3.31 -18.14
N GLY A 14 -0.83 2.28 -19.01
CA GLY A 14 0.28 2.19 -19.94
C GLY A 14 1.59 1.92 -19.20
N ILE A 15 2.66 2.62 -19.59
CA ILE A 15 3.94 2.63 -18.87
C ILE A 15 4.01 3.78 -17.83
N GLY A 16 2.84 4.33 -17.45
CA GLY A 16 2.70 5.45 -16.50
C GLY A 16 2.53 6.81 -17.16
N GLU A 17 2.30 6.86 -18.48
CA GLU A 17 2.10 8.08 -19.27
C GLU A 17 0.64 8.53 -19.27
N ILE A 18 -0.32 7.60 -19.11
CA ILE A 18 -1.73 7.91 -19.07
C ILE A 18 -2.16 8.12 -17.63
N ILE A 19 -2.59 9.33 -17.29
CA ILE A 19 -3.00 9.72 -15.94
C ILE A 19 -4.46 10.16 -16.01
N SER A 20 -5.30 9.48 -15.25
CA SER A 20 -6.70 9.84 -15.06
C SER A 20 -6.92 10.26 -13.61
N PRO A 21 -7.57 11.41 -13.35
CA PRO A 21 -7.92 11.80 -11.98
C PRO A 21 -8.73 10.69 -11.29
N LEU A 22 -8.46 10.48 -10.01
CA LEU A 22 -9.18 9.53 -9.18
C LEU A 22 -9.75 10.28 -7.97
N ASP A 23 -11.07 10.23 -7.80
CA ASP A 23 -11.70 10.75 -6.60
C ASP A 23 -11.58 9.74 -5.46
N VAL A 24 -10.93 10.14 -4.36
CA VAL A 24 -10.76 9.32 -3.16
C VAL A 24 -11.68 9.84 -2.08
N LYS A 25 -12.71 9.06 -1.78
CA LYS A 25 -13.70 9.39 -0.76
C LYS A 25 -13.25 8.94 0.62
N ASN A 26 -13.72 9.67 1.63
CA ASN A 26 -13.49 9.30 3.04
C ASN A 26 -12.02 9.03 3.33
N ALA A 27 -11.16 9.98 2.95
CA ALA A 27 -9.75 9.92 3.25
C ALA A 27 -9.56 9.66 4.75
N GLY A 28 -9.13 8.46 5.11
CA GLY A 28 -8.90 8.02 6.48
C GLY A 28 -7.49 8.35 6.95
N SER A 29 -6.96 7.49 7.79
CA SER A 29 -5.56 7.52 8.21
C SER A 29 -4.81 6.33 7.66
N ILE A 30 -3.53 6.52 7.42
CA ILE A 30 -2.63 5.49 6.96
C ILE A 30 -1.45 5.34 7.93
N LEU A 31 -1.17 4.12 8.32
CA LEU A 31 0.03 3.73 9.02
C LEU A 31 1.02 3.22 7.99
N LEU A 32 2.19 3.83 7.91
CA LEU A 32 3.32 3.34 7.14
C LEU A 32 4.28 2.63 8.08
N ALA A 33 4.78 1.47 7.69
CA ALA A 33 5.76 0.72 8.45
C ALA A 33 6.81 0.07 7.54
N ASN A 34 8.03 -0.10 8.06
CA ASN A 34 9.12 -0.71 7.31
C ASN A 34 9.96 -1.62 8.22
N SER A 35 10.30 -2.80 7.72
CA SER A 35 11.13 -3.78 8.45
C SER A 35 12.61 -3.38 8.54
N GLY A 36 13.02 -2.32 7.85
CA GLY A 36 14.42 -1.90 7.76
C GLY A 36 15.28 -2.79 6.83
N LYS A 37 14.68 -3.74 6.13
CA LYS A 37 15.39 -4.60 5.17
C LYS A 37 15.48 -3.91 3.80
N ALA A 38 16.66 -3.96 3.22
CA ALA A 38 16.88 -3.46 1.87
C ALA A 38 16.23 -4.39 0.84
N LEU A 39 15.50 -3.81 -0.10
CA LEU A 39 14.91 -4.51 -1.23
C LEU A 39 15.06 -3.64 -2.48
N ALA A 40 15.76 -4.17 -3.49
CA ALA A 40 15.95 -3.45 -4.74
C ALA A 40 14.71 -3.65 -5.64
N THR A 41 14.10 -2.56 -6.06
CA THR A 41 12.95 -2.56 -7.00
C THR A 41 13.19 -3.43 -8.22
N ARG A 42 14.40 -3.36 -8.80
CA ARG A 42 14.80 -4.16 -9.97
C ARG A 42 14.69 -5.66 -9.71
N ASP A 43 15.05 -6.12 -8.52
CA ASP A 43 15.06 -7.55 -8.20
C ASP A 43 13.64 -8.08 -7.98
N VAL A 44 12.74 -7.26 -7.43
CA VAL A 44 11.30 -7.59 -7.33
C VAL A 44 10.69 -7.76 -8.73
N PHE A 45 10.93 -6.81 -9.64
CA PHE A 45 10.43 -6.91 -11.02
C PHE A 45 11.00 -8.12 -11.79
N LYS A 46 12.26 -8.49 -11.53
CA LYS A 46 12.86 -9.68 -12.14
C LYS A 46 12.28 -11.00 -11.65
N SER A 47 11.78 -11.03 -10.42
CA SER A 47 11.17 -12.21 -9.81
C SER A 47 9.68 -12.34 -10.09
N LEU A 48 9.07 -11.32 -10.73
CA LEU A 48 7.68 -11.34 -11.14
C LEU A 48 7.45 -12.41 -12.22
N THR A 49 6.42 -13.22 -12.05
CA THR A 49 5.99 -14.26 -13.01
C THR A 49 4.61 -13.95 -13.56
N ASP A 50 4.23 -14.58 -14.66
CA ASP A 50 2.88 -14.43 -15.23
C ASP A 50 1.78 -14.86 -14.24
N ALA A 51 2.09 -15.78 -13.33
CA ALA A 51 1.16 -16.21 -12.28
C ALA A 51 0.89 -15.14 -11.22
N ASP A 52 1.81 -14.19 -11.02
CA ASP A 52 1.66 -13.08 -10.09
C ASP A 52 0.82 -11.93 -10.69
N MET A 53 0.69 -11.90 -12.02
CA MET A 53 0.00 -10.82 -12.74
C MET A 53 -1.52 -10.97 -12.66
N THR A 54 -2.18 -10.03 -12.03
CA THR A 54 -3.65 -10.04 -11.86
C THR A 54 -4.42 -9.39 -13.02
N GLY A 55 -3.71 -8.80 -13.97
CA GLY A 55 -4.29 -8.11 -15.13
C GLY A 55 -4.95 -6.78 -14.77
N ASP A 56 -5.66 -6.21 -15.72
CA ASP A 56 -6.32 -4.90 -15.58
C ASP A 56 -7.65 -5.01 -14.80
N ARG A 57 -7.57 -5.30 -13.50
CA ARG A 57 -8.76 -5.39 -12.63
C ARG A 57 -9.28 -4.02 -12.21
N LEU A 58 -8.41 -3.02 -12.14
CA LEU A 58 -8.77 -1.71 -11.60
C LEU A 58 -9.64 -0.92 -12.58
N ALA A 59 -9.29 -0.90 -13.86
CA ALA A 59 -9.98 -0.08 -14.86
C ALA A 59 -11.45 -0.48 -15.07
N SER A 60 -11.77 -1.78 -14.86
CA SER A 60 -13.14 -2.29 -15.05
C SER A 60 -14.03 -2.15 -13.82
N HIS A 61 -13.48 -1.81 -12.64
CA HIS A 61 -14.19 -1.83 -11.38
C HIS A 61 -14.15 -0.50 -10.60
N LEU A 62 -13.40 0.49 -11.06
CA LEU A 62 -13.45 1.83 -10.47
C LEU A 62 -14.84 2.41 -10.67
N ALA A 63 -15.56 2.61 -9.57
CA ALA A 63 -16.86 3.27 -9.64
C ALA A 63 -16.69 4.70 -10.20
N PRO A 64 -17.59 5.16 -11.07
CA PRO A 64 -17.55 6.54 -11.58
C PRO A 64 -17.55 7.60 -10.48
N ASP A 65 -18.10 7.23 -9.32
CA ASP A 65 -18.25 8.10 -8.16
C ASP A 65 -17.05 8.11 -7.21
N GLY A 66 -15.92 7.49 -7.59
CA GLY A 66 -14.72 7.39 -6.75
C GLY A 66 -14.72 6.17 -5.81
N ALA A 67 -13.60 5.98 -5.10
CA ALA A 67 -13.40 4.84 -4.19
C ALA A 67 -12.76 5.29 -2.87
N THR A 68 -13.00 4.55 -1.80
CA THR A 68 -12.30 4.74 -0.52
C THR A 68 -10.88 4.16 -0.59
N PRO A 69 -9.95 4.64 0.27
CA PRO A 69 -8.62 4.05 0.34
C PRO A 69 -8.62 2.55 0.61
N SER A 70 -9.52 2.05 1.46
CA SER A 70 -9.64 0.63 1.78
C SER A 70 -10.15 -0.20 0.59
N GLU A 71 -11.06 0.34 -0.21
CA GLU A 71 -11.49 -0.31 -1.46
C GLU A 71 -10.35 -0.39 -2.46
N LEU A 72 -9.60 0.71 -2.65
CA LEU A 72 -8.43 0.72 -3.54
C LEU A 72 -7.37 -0.29 -3.09
N ALA A 73 -7.08 -0.36 -1.79
CA ALA A 73 -6.08 -1.27 -1.25
C ALA A 73 -6.44 -2.77 -1.46
N ARG A 74 -7.73 -3.09 -1.57
CA ARG A 74 -8.22 -4.47 -1.83
C ARG A 74 -7.91 -4.99 -3.23
N TYR A 75 -7.59 -4.12 -4.18
CA TYR A 75 -7.14 -4.57 -5.51
C TYR A 75 -5.78 -5.26 -5.46
N GLY A 76 -5.05 -5.08 -4.37
CA GLY A 76 -3.79 -5.75 -4.11
C GLY A 76 -2.61 -5.10 -4.82
N ASN A 77 -1.51 -5.84 -4.81
CA ASN A 77 -0.25 -5.41 -5.42
C ASN A 77 0.48 -6.67 -5.93
N ASP A 78 0.57 -6.81 -7.23
CA ASP A 78 1.21 -7.97 -7.87
C ASP A 78 2.68 -8.16 -7.48
N LEU A 79 3.36 -7.08 -7.07
CA LEU A 79 4.73 -7.12 -6.58
C LEU A 79 4.87 -7.64 -5.13
N GLN A 80 3.75 -7.80 -4.39
CA GLN A 80 3.81 -8.18 -2.98
C GLN A 80 4.31 -9.61 -2.78
N THR A 81 3.81 -10.57 -3.54
CA THR A 81 4.22 -11.97 -3.46
C THR A 81 5.72 -12.14 -3.75
N PRO A 82 6.25 -11.67 -4.90
CA PRO A 82 7.69 -11.75 -5.17
C PRO A 82 8.54 -10.98 -4.15
N ALA A 83 8.08 -9.83 -3.66
CA ALA A 83 8.80 -9.09 -2.62
C ALA A 83 8.90 -9.87 -1.30
N CYS A 84 7.81 -10.53 -0.88
CA CYS A 84 7.80 -11.38 0.31
C CYS A 84 8.67 -12.64 0.15
N GLN A 85 8.82 -13.17 -1.05
CA GLN A 85 9.73 -14.29 -1.34
C GLN A 85 11.20 -13.86 -1.22
N LEU A 86 11.54 -12.66 -1.69
CA LEU A 86 12.89 -12.09 -1.59
C LEU A 86 13.24 -11.64 -0.16
N VAL A 87 12.27 -11.07 0.54
CA VAL A 87 12.42 -10.53 1.91
C VAL A 87 11.23 -11.00 2.77
N PRO A 88 11.30 -12.18 3.39
CA PRO A 88 10.20 -12.76 4.20
C PRO A 88 9.71 -11.85 5.34
N GLU A 89 10.57 -10.95 5.83
CA GLU A 89 10.21 -9.98 6.85
C GLU A 89 9.08 -9.03 6.43
N ILE A 90 8.89 -8.82 5.12
CA ILE A 90 7.74 -8.06 4.59
C ILE A 90 6.43 -8.80 4.90
N GLY A 91 6.38 -10.12 4.66
CA GLY A 91 5.23 -10.95 5.00
C GLY A 91 4.92 -10.96 6.51
N THR A 92 5.96 -11.03 7.34
CA THR A 92 5.84 -10.92 8.80
C THR A 92 5.28 -9.55 9.20
N LEU A 93 5.76 -8.47 8.57
CA LEU A 93 5.27 -7.12 8.84
C LEU A 93 3.80 -6.95 8.42
N LEU A 94 3.41 -7.46 7.25
CA LEU A 94 2.01 -7.44 6.79
C LEU A 94 1.09 -8.18 7.78
N THR A 95 1.49 -9.36 8.26
CA THR A 95 0.75 -10.11 9.28
C THR A 95 0.65 -9.31 10.59
N THR A 96 1.73 -8.65 10.99
CA THR A 96 1.76 -7.80 12.19
C THR A 96 0.80 -6.62 12.05
N LEU A 97 0.78 -5.97 10.89
CA LEU A 97 -0.14 -4.85 10.60
C LEU A 97 -1.60 -5.31 10.60
N ALA A 98 -1.89 -6.47 9.99
CA ALA A 98 -3.24 -7.03 9.94
C ALA A 98 -3.78 -7.40 11.33
N GLY A 99 -2.90 -7.71 12.27
CA GLY A 99 -3.25 -7.98 13.66
C GLY A 99 -3.42 -6.75 14.55
N GLN A 100 -3.20 -5.53 14.03
CA GLN A 100 -3.41 -4.31 14.80
C GLN A 100 -4.90 -3.99 14.91
N GLU A 101 -5.32 -3.53 16.08
CA GLU A 101 -6.72 -3.15 16.32
C GLU A 101 -7.12 -1.95 15.46
N GLY A 102 -8.25 -2.09 14.75
CA GLY A 102 -8.81 -1.04 13.89
C GLY A 102 -8.18 -0.94 12.51
N ALA A 103 -7.28 -1.86 12.12
CA ALA A 103 -6.77 -1.91 10.77
C ALA A 103 -7.85 -2.44 9.80
N ASP A 104 -8.29 -1.60 8.86
CA ASP A 104 -9.32 -1.96 7.88
C ASP A 104 -8.75 -2.80 6.73
N THR A 105 -7.58 -2.42 6.23
CA THR A 105 -6.91 -3.08 5.11
C THR A 105 -5.40 -2.87 5.21
N VAL A 106 -4.62 -3.87 4.84
CA VAL A 106 -3.16 -3.81 4.82
C VAL A 106 -2.61 -4.16 3.45
N GLY A 107 -1.44 -3.63 3.12
CA GLY A 107 -0.77 -3.93 1.86
C GLY A 107 0.67 -3.44 1.82
N MET A 108 1.35 -3.77 0.72
CA MET A 108 2.69 -3.28 0.45
C MET A 108 2.63 -2.11 -0.54
N SER A 109 3.42 -1.08 -0.29
CA SER A 109 3.52 0.10 -1.15
C SER A 109 4.55 -0.12 -2.26
N GLY A 110 4.10 -0.03 -3.52
CA GLY A 110 4.96 -0.17 -4.69
C GLY A 110 5.73 -1.49 -4.69
N SER A 111 7.04 -1.46 -4.91
CA SER A 111 7.92 -2.64 -4.88
C SER A 111 8.38 -3.03 -3.46
N GLY A 112 7.91 -2.36 -2.42
CA GLY A 112 8.30 -2.59 -1.03
C GLY A 112 9.58 -1.78 -0.65
N ALA A 113 10.20 -2.00 0.49
CA ALA A 113 9.80 -2.88 1.61
C ALA A 113 8.81 -2.19 2.57
N THR A 114 8.30 -0.99 2.24
CA THR A 114 7.32 -0.28 3.04
C THR A 114 5.94 -0.93 2.88
N CYS A 115 5.32 -1.22 4.02
CA CYS A 115 3.94 -1.70 4.12
C CYS A 115 3.06 -0.61 4.71
N PHE A 116 1.76 -0.74 4.50
CA PHE A 116 0.78 0.18 5.04
C PHE A 116 -0.43 -0.54 5.64
N ALA A 117 -1.11 0.15 6.53
CA ALA A 117 -2.44 -0.21 7.00
C ALA A 117 -3.36 1.02 6.96
N ILE A 118 -4.58 0.83 6.49
CA ILE A 118 -5.61 1.88 6.42
C ILE A 118 -6.47 1.81 7.68
N TYR A 119 -6.81 2.98 8.21
CA TYR A 119 -7.62 3.14 9.40
C TYR A 119 -8.74 4.16 9.18
N SER A 120 -9.92 3.85 9.67
CA SER A 120 -11.01 4.83 9.77
C SER A 120 -10.79 5.79 10.96
N SER A 121 -10.11 5.34 12.02
CA SER A 121 -9.80 6.11 13.23
C SER A 121 -8.33 6.53 13.26
N HIS A 122 -8.07 7.84 13.30
CA HIS A 122 -6.72 8.36 13.45
C HIS A 122 -6.07 7.97 14.79
N THR A 123 -6.83 7.98 15.86
CA THR A 123 -6.34 7.58 17.19
C THR A 123 -5.89 6.12 17.22
N ALA A 124 -6.64 5.21 16.57
CA ALA A 124 -6.24 3.80 16.46
C ALA A 124 -4.96 3.66 15.61
N CYS A 125 -4.84 4.44 14.53
CA CYS A 125 -3.65 4.49 13.69
C CYS A 125 -2.40 4.94 14.48
N GLU A 126 -2.50 5.98 15.30
CA GLU A 126 -1.41 6.47 16.16
C GLU A 126 -1.03 5.45 17.26
N ALA A 127 -2.03 4.79 17.85
CA ALA A 127 -1.78 3.74 18.84
C ALA A 127 -1.02 2.57 18.23
N ALA A 128 -1.40 2.12 17.03
CA ALA A 128 -0.70 1.08 16.30
C ALA A 128 0.74 1.49 15.94
N ALA A 129 0.97 2.74 15.48
CA ALA A 129 2.31 3.25 15.22
C ALA A 129 3.19 3.20 16.48
N SER A 130 2.65 3.63 17.62
CA SER A 130 3.36 3.60 18.91
C SER A 130 3.74 2.18 19.34
N GLN A 131 2.85 1.20 19.13
CA GLN A 131 3.12 -0.21 19.42
C GLN A 131 4.23 -0.80 18.54
N LEU A 132 4.27 -0.44 17.26
CA LEU A 132 5.32 -0.89 16.34
C LEU A 132 6.67 -0.27 16.69
N LEU A 133 6.71 1.04 17.00
CA LEU A 133 7.91 1.73 17.43
C LEU A 133 8.48 1.12 18.72
N ALA A 134 7.62 0.72 19.67
CA ALA A 134 8.04 0.01 20.90
C ALA A 134 8.68 -1.37 20.61
N LYS A 135 8.40 -1.96 19.45
CA LYS A 135 9.01 -3.19 18.95
C LYS A 135 10.21 -2.95 18.02
N ASN A 136 10.74 -1.72 17.97
CA ASN A 136 11.80 -1.28 17.06
C ASN A 136 11.47 -1.45 15.56
N ILE A 137 10.19 -1.41 15.21
CA ILE A 137 9.73 -1.36 13.82
C ILE A 137 9.45 0.11 13.48
N TRP A 138 10.11 0.63 12.44
CA TRP A 138 9.82 1.99 11.97
C TRP A 138 8.37 2.10 11.54
N ALA A 139 7.66 3.08 12.07
CA ALA A 139 6.26 3.31 11.76
C ALA A 139 5.88 4.79 11.89
N VAL A 140 4.99 5.25 11.02
CA VAL A 140 4.45 6.63 11.02
C VAL A 140 2.96 6.57 10.73
N ALA A 141 2.16 7.20 11.60
CA ALA A 141 0.75 7.45 11.36
C ALA A 141 0.57 8.82 10.70
N THR A 142 -0.23 8.89 9.64
CA THR A 142 -0.57 10.15 8.97
C THR A 142 -1.98 10.10 8.39
N LYS A 143 -2.47 11.24 7.90
CA LYS A 143 -3.77 11.33 7.22
C LYS A 143 -3.59 11.20 5.72
N ILE A 144 -4.55 10.57 5.07
CA ILE A 144 -4.68 10.58 3.62
C ILE A 144 -5.34 11.90 3.25
N ILE A 145 -4.75 12.63 2.32
CA ILE A 145 -5.22 13.94 1.83
C ILE A 145 -5.74 13.80 0.39
#